data_1adec71ce3ace04d8ef52997b77eac9b
#
_entry.id   1adec71ce3ace04d8ef52997b77eac9b
#
_cell.length_a   1.000
_cell.length_b   1.000
_cell.length_c   1.000
_cell.angle_alpha   90.00
_cell.angle_beta   90.00
_cell.angle_gamma   90.00
#
_symmetry.space_group_name_H-M   'P 1'
#
loop_
_entity.id
_entity.type
_entity.pdbx_description
1 polymer ?
#
loop_
_entity_poly.entity_id
_entity_poly.type
_entity_poly.pdbx_seq_one_letter_code
_entity_poly.pdbx_strand_id
1 'polypeptide(L)'
;MLTLNTAGKSANEAVRLIQEALNGEENEIKILMDSPLIWPEINKFLSSQGFSDIVPEDDDGALYVLISKNGQSETDNPEELNSDGAAAMSEIQVIRNSSAILISGENKKYRYDFLRKFLRSLMNSRIKPNIIALMNDSVKLAAYDSETCDYLKRLESNGVNILVSESCTDRLKLSEAIGTGELLDMSEIIERVLECEKVISI
;
A
#
# COMPACT_ATOMS: atom_id res chain seq x y z
N MET A 1 23.24 -4.07 -22.43
CA MET A 1 22.26 -3.27 -21.64
C MET A 1 21.58 -2.28 -22.57
N LEU A 2 20.28 -2.39 -22.72
CA LEU A 2 19.45 -1.46 -23.51
C LEU A 2 18.80 -0.44 -22.59
N THR A 3 18.87 0.85 -22.93
CA THR A 3 18.18 1.90 -22.19
C THR A 3 16.94 2.35 -22.95
N LEU A 4 15.76 2.17 -22.36
CA LEU A 4 14.49 2.62 -22.89
C LEU A 4 14.07 3.93 -22.19
N ASN A 5 13.84 4.97 -22.96
CA ASN A 5 13.29 6.22 -22.44
C ASN A 5 11.78 6.25 -22.68
N THR A 6 10.99 6.21 -21.59
CA THR A 6 9.54 6.30 -21.63
C THR A 6 9.00 7.67 -21.21
N ALA A 7 9.88 8.66 -21.05
CA ALA A 7 9.51 10.03 -20.70
C ALA A 7 8.53 10.63 -21.73
N GLY A 8 7.45 11.22 -21.23
CA GLY A 8 6.39 11.82 -22.06
C GLY A 8 5.51 10.82 -22.82
N LYS A 9 5.66 9.50 -22.59
CA LYS A 9 4.84 8.49 -23.25
C LYS A 9 3.66 8.08 -22.37
N SER A 10 2.59 7.64 -23.02
CA SER A 10 1.47 7.00 -22.33
C SER A 10 1.89 5.62 -21.79
N ALA A 11 1.19 5.12 -20.78
CA ALA A 11 1.46 3.79 -20.20
C ALA A 11 1.39 2.67 -21.25
N ASN A 12 0.44 2.73 -22.18
CA ASN A 12 0.31 1.76 -23.27
C ASN A 12 1.49 1.78 -24.24
N GLU A 13 2.02 2.98 -24.56
CA GLU A 13 3.20 3.11 -25.43
C GLU A 13 4.47 2.62 -24.71
N ALA A 14 4.59 2.92 -23.41
CA ALA A 14 5.69 2.44 -22.59
C ALA A 14 5.69 0.90 -22.53
N VAL A 15 4.56 0.28 -22.25
CA VAL A 15 4.40 -1.19 -22.23
C VAL A 15 4.76 -1.81 -23.57
N ARG A 16 4.34 -1.22 -24.71
CA ARG A 16 4.70 -1.73 -26.04
C ARG A 16 6.21 -1.70 -26.29
N LEU A 17 6.88 -0.60 -25.94
CA LEU A 17 8.33 -0.48 -26.07
C LEU A 17 9.07 -1.50 -25.21
N ILE A 18 8.59 -1.73 -23.98
CA ILE A 18 9.16 -2.72 -23.08
C ILE A 18 8.97 -4.14 -23.66
N GLN A 19 7.80 -4.44 -24.22
CA GLN A 19 7.53 -5.72 -24.86
C GLN A 19 8.44 -5.96 -26.06
N GLU A 20 8.65 -4.95 -26.91
CA GLU A 20 9.58 -5.02 -28.03
C GLU A 20 11.02 -5.30 -27.55
N ALA A 21 11.45 -4.63 -26.46
CA ALA A 21 12.78 -4.83 -25.89
C ALA A 21 12.96 -6.19 -25.21
N LEU A 22 11.92 -6.71 -24.56
CA LEU A 22 11.95 -8.05 -23.97
C LEU A 22 12.09 -9.15 -25.04
N ASN A 23 11.57 -8.94 -26.23
CA ASN A 23 11.72 -9.85 -27.37
C ASN A 23 13.06 -9.69 -28.12
N GLY A 24 13.85 -8.68 -27.81
CA GLY A 24 15.18 -8.43 -28.37
C GLY A 24 16.27 -9.33 -27.77
N GLU A 25 17.48 -9.21 -28.24
CA GLU A 25 18.64 -10.04 -27.83
C GLU A 25 19.34 -9.53 -26.54
N GLU A 26 18.99 -8.34 -26.08
CA GLU A 26 19.62 -7.72 -24.89
C GLU A 26 19.17 -8.40 -23.58
N ASN A 27 20.14 -8.75 -22.74
CA ASN A 27 19.87 -9.42 -21.47
C ASN A 27 19.50 -8.46 -20.35
N GLU A 28 19.91 -7.18 -20.44
CA GLU A 28 19.64 -6.16 -19.45
C GLU A 28 18.93 -4.96 -20.08
N ILE A 29 17.86 -4.51 -19.47
CA ILE A 29 17.04 -3.40 -19.94
C ILE A 29 16.90 -2.40 -18.79
N LYS A 30 17.33 -1.13 -19.02
CA LYS A 30 17.08 -0.01 -18.12
C LYS A 30 15.92 0.81 -18.68
N ILE A 31 14.84 0.93 -17.92
CA ILE A 31 13.63 1.70 -18.29
C ILE A 31 13.66 3.01 -17.53
N LEU A 32 13.75 4.14 -18.23
CA LEU A 32 13.69 5.48 -17.66
C LEU A 32 12.26 6.02 -17.74
N MET A 33 11.76 6.59 -16.63
CA MET A 33 10.42 7.18 -16.50
C MET A 33 10.53 8.59 -15.94
N ASP A 34 9.70 9.50 -16.45
CA ASP A 34 9.56 10.88 -15.93
C ASP A 34 8.38 11.02 -14.97
N SER A 35 7.53 10.01 -14.88
CA SER A 35 6.33 10.05 -14.05
C SER A 35 6.08 8.70 -13.36
N PRO A 36 5.87 8.70 -12.04
CA PRO A 36 5.48 7.49 -11.31
C PRO A 36 4.08 6.99 -11.68
N LEU A 37 3.28 7.80 -12.40
CA LEU A 37 1.89 7.46 -12.75
C LEU A 37 1.77 6.30 -13.75
N ILE A 38 2.79 6.07 -14.58
CA ILE A 38 2.79 4.96 -15.56
C ILE A 38 3.33 3.66 -14.96
N TRP A 39 3.97 3.72 -13.79
CA TRP A 39 4.58 2.56 -13.14
C TRP A 39 3.62 1.41 -12.83
N PRO A 40 2.39 1.63 -12.28
CA PRO A 40 1.49 0.53 -11.97
C PRO A 40 1.14 -0.35 -13.19
N GLU A 41 1.00 0.25 -14.37
CA GLU A 41 0.70 -0.47 -15.60
C GLU A 41 1.93 -1.21 -16.14
N ILE A 42 3.10 -0.58 -16.08
CA ILE A 42 4.38 -1.21 -16.42
C ILE A 42 4.64 -2.40 -15.48
N ASN A 43 4.49 -2.24 -14.18
CA ASN A 43 4.69 -3.30 -13.19
C ASN A 43 3.73 -4.47 -13.39
N LYS A 44 2.45 -4.18 -13.67
CA LYS A 44 1.45 -5.21 -13.99
C LYS A 44 1.85 -6.01 -15.24
N PHE A 45 2.36 -5.35 -16.27
CA PHE A 45 2.84 -6.01 -17.48
C PHE A 45 4.07 -6.87 -17.18
N LEU A 46 5.09 -6.33 -16.49
CA LEU A 46 6.32 -7.04 -16.14
C LEU A 46 6.02 -8.28 -15.27
N SER A 47 5.11 -8.16 -14.30
CA SER A 47 4.66 -9.30 -13.49
C SER A 47 3.99 -10.38 -14.33
N SER A 48 3.23 -10.01 -15.38
CA SER A 48 2.65 -10.98 -16.32
C SER A 48 3.68 -11.69 -17.20
N GLN A 49 4.88 -11.10 -17.33
CA GLN A 49 6.02 -11.69 -18.07
C GLN A 49 6.97 -12.50 -17.15
N GLY A 50 6.59 -12.69 -15.88
CA GLY A 50 7.37 -13.48 -14.92
C GLY A 50 8.45 -12.67 -14.16
N PHE A 51 8.47 -11.36 -14.30
CA PHE A 51 9.33 -10.49 -13.50
C PHE A 51 8.59 -10.06 -12.24
N SER A 52 8.98 -10.59 -11.08
CA SER A 52 8.47 -10.20 -9.76
C SER A 52 9.48 -9.31 -9.05
N ASP A 53 8.98 -8.55 -8.06
CA ASP A 53 9.81 -7.78 -7.12
C ASP A 53 10.68 -6.68 -7.75
N ILE A 54 10.20 -6.07 -8.84
CA ILE A 54 10.88 -4.95 -9.47
C ILE A 54 10.45 -3.65 -8.79
N VAL A 55 11.43 -2.88 -8.31
CA VAL A 55 11.21 -1.58 -7.67
C VAL A 55 11.88 -0.49 -8.50
N PRO A 56 11.18 0.63 -8.80
CA PRO A 56 11.82 1.78 -9.43
C PRO A 56 12.83 2.43 -8.48
N GLU A 57 14.00 2.75 -9.01
CA GLU A 57 15.02 3.52 -8.33
C GLU A 57 14.97 4.98 -8.80
N ASP A 58 15.32 5.91 -7.92
CA ASP A 58 15.43 7.34 -8.23
C ASP A 58 16.91 7.71 -8.35
N ASP A 59 17.29 8.30 -9.49
CA ASP A 59 18.62 8.82 -9.73
C ASP A 59 18.48 10.28 -10.24
N ASP A 60 18.76 11.23 -9.36
CA ASP A 60 18.68 12.68 -9.62
C ASP A 60 17.32 13.16 -10.16
N GLY A 61 16.19 12.57 -9.67
CA GLY A 61 14.84 12.94 -10.06
C GLY A 61 14.31 12.22 -11.30
N ALA A 62 15.07 11.29 -11.85
CA ALA A 62 14.61 10.38 -12.89
C ALA A 62 14.37 8.97 -12.31
N LEU A 63 13.14 8.50 -12.41
CA LEU A 63 12.80 7.12 -12.01
C LEU A 63 13.29 6.15 -13.08
N TYR A 64 13.95 5.07 -12.66
CA TYR A 64 14.35 4.01 -13.57
C TYR A 64 14.11 2.62 -12.96
N VAL A 65 14.06 1.63 -13.83
CA VAL A 65 13.93 0.21 -13.49
C VAL A 65 14.96 -0.58 -14.27
N LEU A 66 15.66 -1.48 -13.59
CA LEU A 66 16.57 -2.44 -14.23
C LEU A 66 15.90 -3.82 -14.29
N ILE A 67 15.91 -4.42 -15.49
CA ILE A 67 15.39 -5.76 -15.73
C ILE A 67 16.51 -6.61 -16.32
N SER A 68 16.74 -7.80 -15.74
CA SER A 68 17.65 -8.80 -16.26
C SER A 68 16.86 -10.04 -16.72
N LYS A 69 16.99 -10.43 -17.98
CA LYS A 69 16.31 -11.63 -18.54
C LYS A 69 16.87 -12.94 -17.96
N ASN A 70 18.11 -12.91 -17.44
CA ASN A 70 18.74 -14.08 -16.82
C ASN A 70 18.33 -14.31 -15.37
N GLY A 71 17.42 -13.49 -14.83
CA GLY A 71 16.91 -13.58 -13.45
C GLY A 71 15.66 -14.42 -13.29
N GLN A 72 15.25 -15.21 -14.29
CA GLN A 72 14.25 -16.25 -14.07
C GLN A 72 14.91 -17.34 -13.22
N SER A 73 14.47 -17.46 -11.99
CA SER A 73 14.95 -18.46 -11.02
C SER A 73 14.76 -19.86 -11.60
N GLU A 74 15.86 -20.49 -11.98
CA GLU A 74 15.92 -21.95 -12.12
C GLU A 74 15.73 -22.56 -10.73
N THR A 75 14.53 -23.06 -10.49
CA THR A 75 14.30 -24.00 -9.40
C THR A 75 14.73 -25.37 -9.88
N ASP A 76 15.93 -25.79 -9.52
CA ASP A 76 16.30 -27.19 -9.55
C ASP A 76 17.08 -27.58 -8.29
N ASN A 77 16.42 -28.47 -7.58
CA ASN A 77 16.83 -29.56 -6.73
C ASN A 77 17.16 -29.30 -5.24
N PRO A 78 16.50 -30.05 -4.35
CA PRO A 78 16.71 -30.00 -2.93
C PRO A 78 17.75 -31.06 -2.50
N GLU A 79 18.93 -30.66 -2.06
CA GLU A 79 19.74 -31.50 -1.16
C GLU A 79 20.62 -30.62 -0.24
N GLU A 80 20.28 -30.74 1.03
CA GLU A 80 21.14 -30.62 2.22
C GLU A 80 22.05 -29.39 2.38
N LEU A 81 21.79 -28.53 3.38
CA LEU A 81 22.74 -28.33 4.50
C LEU A 81 22.20 -27.44 5.61
N ASN A 82 22.08 -28.08 6.79
CA ASN A 82 22.30 -27.57 8.13
C ASN A 82 21.77 -26.18 8.56
N SER A 83 20.82 -26.30 9.49
CA SER A 83 20.50 -25.38 10.57
C SER A 83 21.66 -24.49 11.00
N ASP A 84 21.52 -23.19 10.85
CA ASP A 84 21.94 -22.10 11.73
C ASP A 84 22.04 -20.73 11.02
N GLY A 85 21.14 -20.44 10.09
CA GLY A 85 21.10 -19.16 9.37
C GLY A 85 19.69 -18.65 8.99
N ALA A 86 18.65 -19.33 9.45
CA ALA A 86 17.28 -19.09 8.99
C ALA A 86 16.56 -17.92 9.70
N ALA A 87 17.25 -17.14 10.53
CA ALA A 87 16.64 -16.02 11.25
C ALA A 87 16.93 -14.62 10.65
N ALA A 88 17.70 -14.54 9.57
CA ALA A 88 18.12 -13.24 9.02
C ALA A 88 17.61 -12.94 7.59
N MET A 89 16.77 -13.77 6.98
CA MET A 89 16.30 -13.57 5.60
C MET A 89 14.78 -13.45 5.43
N SER A 90 14.02 -13.18 6.49
CA SER A 90 12.57 -12.99 6.40
C SER A 90 12.11 -11.52 6.47
N GLU A 91 13.02 -10.55 6.39
CA GLU A 91 12.70 -9.12 6.40
C GLU A 91 13.30 -8.37 5.21
N ILE A 92 13.10 -8.87 4.00
CA ILE A 92 13.00 -7.94 2.88
C ILE A 92 11.57 -7.44 2.94
N GLN A 93 11.34 -6.44 3.77
CA GLN A 93 10.12 -5.64 3.72
C GLN A 93 10.04 -5.07 2.32
N VAL A 94 9.09 -5.56 1.57
CA VAL A 94 8.59 -4.85 0.38
C VAL A 94 8.23 -3.44 0.87
N ILE A 95 9.04 -2.46 0.52
CA ILE A 95 8.72 -1.04 0.76
C ILE A 95 7.51 -0.75 -0.12
N ARG A 96 6.34 -1.15 0.36
CA ARG A 96 5.08 -0.61 -0.14
C ARG A 96 5.03 0.79 0.43
N ASN A 97 4.84 1.81 -0.39
CA ASN A 97 4.43 3.16 0.01
C ASN A 97 3.24 3.05 0.97
N SER A 98 3.50 2.59 2.20
CA SER A 98 2.48 2.32 3.17
C SER A 98 2.08 3.63 3.83
N SER A 99 0.80 3.90 3.88
CA SER A 99 0.30 5.12 4.48
C SER A 99 -0.80 4.83 5.50
N ALA A 100 -0.74 5.55 6.63
CA ALA A 100 -1.75 5.51 7.66
C ALA A 100 -2.46 6.85 7.78
N ILE A 101 -3.75 6.83 8.03
CA ILE A 101 -4.54 7.99 8.43
C ILE A 101 -4.97 7.79 9.87
N LEU A 102 -4.48 8.67 10.73
CA LEU A 102 -4.88 8.72 12.13
C LEU A 102 -6.00 9.74 12.31
N ILE A 103 -7.17 9.29 12.67
CA ILE A 103 -8.34 10.12 12.95
C ILE A 103 -8.53 10.19 14.47
N SER A 104 -8.26 11.35 15.06
CA SER A 104 -8.40 11.53 16.50
C SER A 104 -9.03 12.88 16.84
N GLY A 105 -9.57 13.02 18.04
CA GLY A 105 -10.13 14.26 18.55
C GLY A 105 -11.62 14.19 18.90
N GLU A 106 -12.15 15.31 19.42
CA GLU A 106 -13.56 15.44 19.79
C GLU A 106 -14.46 15.49 18.57
N ASN A 107 -15.56 14.74 18.61
CA ASN A 107 -16.51 14.67 17.51
C ASN A 107 -17.58 15.76 17.60
N LYS A 108 -17.21 17.01 17.31
CA LYS A 108 -18.15 18.12 17.17
C LYS A 108 -18.91 18.00 15.84
N LYS A 109 -20.13 18.51 15.76
CA LYS A 109 -21.02 18.36 14.60
C LYS A 109 -20.35 18.71 13.26
N TYR A 110 -19.66 19.84 13.17
CA TYR A 110 -18.97 20.25 11.94
C TYR A 110 -17.81 19.33 11.58
N ARG A 111 -17.11 18.74 12.58
CA ARG A 111 -16.05 17.79 12.39
C ARG A 111 -16.59 16.45 11.88
N TYR A 112 -17.73 15.99 12.40
CA TYR A 112 -18.39 14.78 11.92
C TYR A 112 -18.80 14.93 10.45
N ASP A 113 -19.40 16.06 10.07
CA ASP A 113 -19.77 16.34 8.68
C ASP A 113 -18.55 16.38 7.76
N PHE A 114 -17.43 16.92 8.22
CA PHE A 114 -16.17 16.89 7.50
C PHE A 114 -15.65 15.45 7.33
N LEU A 115 -15.55 14.69 8.42
CA LEU A 115 -15.05 13.30 8.40
C LEU A 115 -15.92 12.39 7.53
N ARG A 116 -17.24 12.57 7.57
CA ARG A 116 -18.19 11.87 6.70
C ARG A 116 -17.90 12.14 5.22
N LYS A 117 -17.74 13.40 4.83
CA LYS A 117 -17.40 13.79 3.45
C LYS A 117 -16.02 13.27 3.06
N PHE A 118 -15.05 13.34 3.97
CA PHE A 118 -13.71 12.85 3.77
C PHE A 118 -13.69 11.35 3.50
N LEU A 119 -14.30 10.52 4.37
CA LEU A 119 -14.38 9.08 4.19
C LEU A 119 -15.10 8.69 2.89
N ARG A 120 -16.20 9.39 2.55
CA ARG A 120 -16.89 9.20 1.28
C ARG A 120 -15.97 9.50 0.08
N SER A 121 -15.18 10.56 0.14
CA SER A 121 -14.23 10.91 -0.93
C SER A 121 -13.10 9.89 -1.01
N LEU A 122 -12.59 9.45 0.14
CA LEU A 122 -11.54 8.45 0.23
C LEU A 122 -11.98 7.10 -0.35
N MET A 123 -13.24 6.68 -0.10
CA MET A 123 -13.82 5.47 -0.67
C MET A 123 -13.80 5.49 -2.21
N ASN A 124 -13.98 6.67 -2.82
CA ASN A 124 -13.97 6.85 -4.27
C ASN A 124 -12.56 7.15 -4.84
N SER A 125 -11.56 7.33 -3.99
CA SER A 125 -10.18 7.57 -4.42
C SER A 125 -9.57 6.32 -5.08
N ARG A 126 -8.70 6.53 -6.06
CA ARG A 126 -7.89 5.44 -6.65
C ARG A 126 -6.80 4.98 -5.68
N ILE A 127 -6.22 5.92 -4.94
CA ILE A 127 -5.18 5.65 -3.94
C ILE A 127 -5.85 5.62 -2.58
N LYS A 128 -5.67 4.53 -1.84
CA LYS A 128 -6.20 4.33 -0.50
C LYS A 128 -5.06 4.15 0.49
N PRO A 129 -5.24 4.56 1.75
CA PRO A 129 -4.26 4.25 2.78
C PRO A 129 -4.26 2.74 3.07
N ASN A 130 -3.19 2.26 3.65
CA ASN A 130 -3.12 0.89 4.15
C ASN A 130 -3.87 0.76 5.49
N ILE A 131 -3.81 1.83 6.30
CA ILE A 131 -4.38 1.85 7.63
C ILE A 131 -5.23 3.11 7.83
N ILE A 132 -6.38 2.96 8.49
CA ILE A 132 -7.14 4.04 9.11
C ILE A 132 -7.29 3.69 10.60
N ALA A 133 -6.67 4.49 11.47
CA ALA A 133 -6.75 4.32 12.91
C ALA A 133 -7.72 5.33 13.52
N LEU A 134 -8.71 4.84 14.27
CA LEU A 134 -9.76 5.62 14.92
C LEU A 134 -9.49 5.69 16.42
N MET A 135 -9.33 6.90 16.94
CA MET A 135 -9.03 7.16 18.34
C MET A 135 -9.97 8.23 18.93
N ASN A 136 -10.03 8.27 20.25
CA ASN A 136 -10.90 9.19 20.98
C ASN A 136 -12.37 9.11 20.50
N ASP A 137 -13.03 10.23 20.30
CA ASP A 137 -14.42 10.25 19.83
C ASP A 137 -14.62 9.74 18.42
N SER A 138 -13.53 9.63 17.64
CA SER A 138 -13.61 9.16 16.24
C SER A 138 -13.96 7.68 16.13
N VAL A 139 -13.87 6.88 17.22
CA VAL A 139 -14.34 5.50 17.23
C VAL A 139 -15.85 5.40 16.94
N LYS A 140 -16.61 6.48 17.19
CA LYS A 140 -18.04 6.58 16.84
C LYS A 140 -18.31 6.46 15.35
N LEU A 141 -17.31 6.74 14.50
CA LEU A 141 -17.42 6.59 13.05
C LEU A 141 -17.58 5.13 12.63
N ALA A 142 -17.11 4.19 13.44
CA ALA A 142 -17.22 2.75 13.23
C ALA A 142 -18.46 2.11 13.88
N ALA A 143 -19.33 2.88 14.57
CA ALA A 143 -20.52 2.35 15.20
C ALA A 143 -21.57 1.92 14.16
N TYR A 144 -22.34 0.85 14.48
CA TYR A 144 -23.34 0.24 13.57
C TYR A 144 -24.39 1.22 13.01
N ASP A 145 -24.80 2.20 13.80
CA ASP A 145 -25.82 3.18 13.48
C ASP A 145 -25.28 4.39 12.73
N SER A 146 -23.97 4.39 12.45
CA SER A 146 -23.27 5.48 11.75
C SER A 146 -23.23 5.27 10.24
N GLU A 147 -23.61 6.27 9.44
CA GLU A 147 -23.42 6.28 7.98
C GLU A 147 -21.94 6.04 7.60
N THR A 148 -21.01 6.51 8.44
CA THR A 148 -19.60 6.34 8.22
C THR A 148 -19.11 4.91 8.40
N CYS A 149 -19.82 4.09 9.17
CA CYS A 149 -19.53 2.67 9.29
C CYS A 149 -19.62 1.94 7.94
N ASP A 150 -20.60 2.28 7.12
CA ASP A 150 -20.73 1.70 5.78
C ASP A 150 -19.59 2.11 4.85
N TYR A 151 -19.10 3.35 4.99
CA TYR A 151 -17.91 3.79 4.22
C TYR A 151 -16.64 3.06 4.67
N LEU A 152 -16.46 2.87 5.98
CA LEU A 152 -15.33 2.12 6.53
C LEU A 152 -15.38 0.65 6.12
N LYS A 153 -16.54 -0.02 6.16
CA LYS A 153 -16.70 -1.40 5.66
C LYS A 153 -16.30 -1.55 4.19
N ARG A 154 -16.66 -0.56 3.35
CA ARG A 154 -16.26 -0.58 1.94
C ARG A 154 -14.77 -0.33 1.75
N LEU A 155 -14.14 0.50 2.57
CA LEU A 155 -12.70 0.70 2.57
C LEU A 155 -11.99 -0.59 3.01
N GLU A 156 -12.49 -1.25 4.06
CA GLU A 156 -11.99 -2.55 4.56
C GLU A 156 -12.10 -3.64 3.49
N SER A 157 -13.22 -3.73 2.78
CA SER A 157 -13.40 -4.65 1.63
C SER A 157 -12.44 -4.37 0.46
N ASN A 158 -11.85 -3.18 0.40
CA ASN A 158 -10.84 -2.80 -0.58
C ASN A 158 -9.40 -2.89 -0.03
N GLY A 159 -9.20 -3.59 1.08
CA GLY A 159 -7.89 -3.89 1.64
C GLY A 159 -7.32 -2.82 2.57
N VAL A 160 -8.14 -1.87 3.05
CA VAL A 160 -7.73 -0.91 4.07
C VAL A 160 -7.93 -1.52 5.45
N ASN A 161 -6.91 -1.56 6.29
CA ASN A 161 -7.03 -2.01 7.67
C ASN A 161 -7.65 -0.91 8.53
N ILE A 162 -8.81 -1.17 9.11
CA ILE A 162 -9.48 -0.24 10.03
C ILE A 162 -9.13 -0.65 11.45
N LEU A 163 -8.43 0.21 12.18
CA LEU A 163 -8.03 -0.03 13.58
C LEU A 163 -8.86 0.86 14.49
N VAL A 164 -9.43 0.30 15.53
CA VAL A 164 -10.30 1.00 16.48
C VAL A 164 -9.75 0.84 17.89
N SER A 165 -9.53 1.95 18.59
CA SER A 165 -8.99 1.92 19.95
C SER A 165 -9.97 1.34 20.94
N GLU A 166 -9.64 0.16 21.51
CA GLU A 166 -10.44 -0.53 22.53
C GLU A 166 -10.67 0.34 23.77
N SER A 167 -9.63 0.96 24.30
CA SER A 167 -9.74 1.82 25.48
C SER A 167 -10.66 3.05 25.25
N CYS A 168 -10.75 3.53 24.01
CA CYS A 168 -11.67 4.62 23.66
C CYS A 168 -13.11 4.13 23.51
N THR A 169 -13.33 2.94 22.95
CA THR A 169 -14.66 2.33 22.84
C THR A 169 -15.23 2.02 24.22
N ASP A 170 -14.43 1.47 25.13
CA ASP A 170 -14.82 1.16 26.51
C ASP A 170 -15.20 2.42 27.28
N ARG A 171 -14.35 3.46 27.19
CA ARG A 171 -14.65 4.77 27.83
C ARG A 171 -15.98 5.36 27.36
N LEU A 172 -16.30 5.17 26.08
CA LEU A 172 -17.54 5.66 25.47
C LEU A 172 -18.70 4.68 25.56
N LYS A 173 -18.48 3.47 26.12
CA LYS A 173 -19.46 2.36 26.21
C LYS A 173 -20.00 1.93 24.83
N LEU A 174 -19.10 1.83 23.87
CA LEU A 174 -19.40 1.50 22.47
C LEU A 174 -18.80 0.16 22.03
N SER A 175 -18.16 -0.62 22.93
CA SER A 175 -17.44 -1.84 22.58
C SER A 175 -18.33 -2.86 21.85
N GLU A 176 -19.60 -2.99 22.24
CA GLU A 176 -20.58 -3.85 21.58
C GLU A 176 -21.27 -3.19 20.36
N ALA A 177 -21.08 -1.88 20.18
CA ALA A 177 -21.71 -1.11 19.11
C ALA A 177 -20.79 -0.88 17.88
N ILE A 178 -19.56 -1.38 17.93
CA ILE A 178 -18.62 -1.25 16.80
C ILE A 178 -19.03 -2.24 15.70
N GLY A 179 -19.25 -1.71 14.51
CA GLY A 179 -19.74 -2.45 13.35
C GLY A 179 -18.68 -2.82 12.33
N THR A 180 -17.48 -2.25 12.41
CA THR A 180 -16.36 -2.52 11.52
C THR A 180 -15.04 -2.14 12.16
N GLY A 181 -13.94 -2.73 11.69
CA GLY A 181 -12.59 -2.52 12.19
C GLY A 181 -12.20 -3.49 13.31
N GLU A 182 -10.90 -3.59 13.51
CA GLU A 182 -10.26 -4.42 14.54
C GLU A 182 -10.12 -3.60 15.82
N LEU A 183 -10.64 -4.12 16.94
CA LEU A 183 -10.44 -3.52 18.26
C LEU A 183 -9.06 -3.89 18.76
N LEU A 184 -8.23 -2.89 19.01
CA LEU A 184 -6.84 -3.05 19.44
C LEU A 184 -6.51 -2.11 20.59
N ASP A 185 -5.53 -2.52 21.39
CA ASP A 185 -4.96 -1.62 22.36
C ASP A 185 -4.14 -0.49 21.71
N MET A 186 -3.81 0.53 22.48
CA MET A 186 -3.09 1.70 21.99
C MET A 186 -1.68 1.36 21.49
N SER A 187 -1.00 0.39 22.13
CA SER A 187 0.36 0.01 21.78
C SER A 187 0.38 -0.64 20.40
N GLU A 188 -0.54 -1.57 20.15
CA GLU A 188 -0.67 -2.26 18.86
C GLU A 188 -1.03 -1.28 17.73
N ILE A 189 -1.94 -0.32 17.99
CA ILE A 189 -2.28 0.72 17.01
C ILE A 189 -1.05 1.56 16.66
N ILE A 190 -0.28 1.98 17.67
CA ILE A 190 0.91 2.80 17.46
C ILE A 190 1.95 2.02 16.67
N GLU A 191 2.22 0.77 17.02
CA GLU A 191 3.18 -0.08 16.30
C GLU A 191 2.81 -0.20 14.84
N ARG A 192 1.58 -0.59 14.51
CA ARG A 192 1.12 -0.72 13.12
C ARG A 192 1.13 0.60 12.34
N VAL A 193 0.82 1.73 13.00
CA VAL A 193 0.87 3.06 12.37
C VAL A 193 2.29 3.50 12.09
N LEU A 194 3.24 3.22 13.01
CA LEU A 194 4.67 3.57 12.85
C LEU A 194 5.39 2.70 11.81
N GLU A 195 4.88 1.53 11.47
CA GLU A 195 5.36 0.72 10.35
C GLU A 195 5.06 1.36 8.99
N CYS A 196 4.15 2.34 8.94
CA CYS A 196 3.84 3.05 7.71
C CYS A 196 4.86 4.17 7.44
N GLU A 197 5.29 4.28 6.20
CA GLU A 197 6.21 5.36 5.76
C GLU A 197 5.60 6.76 5.91
N LYS A 198 4.29 6.84 5.73
CA LYS A 198 3.57 8.12 5.76
C LYS A 198 2.38 8.06 6.70
N VAL A 199 2.37 8.97 7.68
CA VAL A 199 1.25 9.13 8.61
C VAL A 199 0.60 10.49 8.43
N ILE A 200 -0.70 10.49 8.19
CA ILE A 200 -1.53 11.70 8.09
C ILE A 200 -2.46 11.73 9.30
N SER A 201 -2.38 12.79 10.10
CA SER A 201 -3.29 13.00 11.24
C SER A 201 -4.35 14.04 10.90
N ILE A 202 -5.60 13.73 11.22
CA ILE A 202 -6.78 14.63 11.09
C ILE A 202 -7.69 14.53 12.29
#